data_298a61cc1db3fa2438164c12a9ef89ca
#
_entry.id   298a61cc1db3fa2438164c12a9ef89ca
#
_cell.length_a   1.000
_cell.length_b   1.000
_cell.length_c   1.000
_cell.angle_alpha   90.00
_cell.angle_beta   90.00
_cell.angle_gamma   90.00
#
_symmetry.space_group_name_H-M   'P 1'
#
loop_
_entity.id
_entity.type
_entity.pdbx_description
1 polymer ?
#
loop_
_entity_poly.entity_id
_entity_poly.type
_entity_poly.pdbx_seq_one_letter_code
_entity_poly.pdbx_strand_id
1 'polypeptide(L)'
;MFRTKTCGELRIGDTDTTVTLAGWVQRTRKMGGMTFVDLRDRYGITQVVFNNEHDAALTEAANRLGREYVIQITGTVAERSSKNANLPTGDIEIIAEKLRVLNPSEVPPFTIEDDTDGGDELRMRYRYLDLRRGAVRRNLELRHRMTMEVRRYLDSKGFLEIETPMLVGSTPEGARDFVVPSRMNPGQFYALPQSPQTLKQLLMVSGIDRYFQIVKCFRDEDLRADRQPEFTQIDCEMSYVEQNDIIELFEGMAKHLFKEIRGIELKGDFPRMAWADAMKYYGSDKPDTRFDMKFVELMDTLKGFGFSVFDNAAYIGGICAKGAAGYTRKQLDALTEFVKRPQIGAKGMVYARMEPDGTVKSSVDKFYTQETLQALRKAMNAEPGDLILILSGDDAMKTRKQLCELRLEMGRQLGLRDKDKFSCLWVVDFPMFEWSDEEQRLMAMHHPFTHPKDEDIALLDTDPAAVRADAYDMVINGVEVGGGSIRIHDSELQAKMFEILGFTPEKAQEQFGFLMNAFKFGAPPHGGLAYGLDRWVSLFAGLDSIRDCIAFPKNNSGRDVMLDAPAPLDQKQLDELTLAIVEPEKK
;
A
#
# COMPACT_ATOMS: atom_id res chain seq x y z
N MET A 1 16.25 -22.52 -31.35
CA MET A 1 15.51 -22.20 -30.11
C MET A 1 16.21 -22.92 -28.96
N PHE A 2 16.42 -22.29 -27.78
CA PHE A 2 17.14 -22.90 -26.66
C PHE A 2 16.30 -23.89 -25.85
N ARG A 3 15.00 -23.91 -26.00
CA ARG A 3 14.10 -24.84 -25.34
C ARG A 3 12.86 -25.12 -26.19
N THR A 4 12.34 -26.34 -26.11
CA THR A 4 11.07 -26.75 -26.74
C THR A 4 9.91 -26.69 -25.76
N LYS A 5 10.19 -26.81 -24.45
CA LYS A 5 9.24 -26.79 -23.34
C LYS A 5 9.79 -25.96 -22.18
N THR A 6 8.92 -25.51 -21.28
CA THR A 6 9.32 -24.86 -20.01
C THR A 6 9.45 -25.88 -18.89
N CYS A 7 10.13 -25.49 -17.79
CA CYS A 7 10.31 -26.36 -16.62
C CYS A 7 9.03 -26.56 -15.78
N GLY A 8 7.93 -25.92 -16.14
CA GLY A 8 6.66 -26.00 -15.40
C GLY A 8 5.51 -26.67 -16.13
N GLU A 9 5.64 -26.94 -17.44
CA GLU A 9 4.49 -27.37 -18.25
C GLU A 9 4.34 -28.88 -18.46
N LEU A 10 5.42 -29.65 -18.27
CA LEU A 10 5.42 -31.08 -18.52
C LEU A 10 4.55 -31.85 -17.51
N ARG A 11 3.84 -32.86 -18.02
CA ARG A 11 2.94 -33.73 -17.26
C ARG A 11 3.15 -35.21 -17.66
N ILE A 12 2.47 -36.10 -16.97
CA ILE A 12 2.54 -37.55 -17.24
C ILE A 12 2.15 -37.91 -18.68
N GLY A 13 1.31 -37.13 -19.33
CA GLY A 13 0.95 -37.33 -20.73
C GLY A 13 2.05 -36.99 -21.74
N ASP A 14 3.15 -36.37 -21.29
CA ASP A 14 4.31 -36.05 -22.15
C ASP A 14 5.38 -37.15 -22.10
N THR A 15 5.18 -38.27 -21.37
CA THR A 15 6.14 -39.39 -21.31
C THR A 15 6.51 -39.91 -22.70
N ASP A 16 7.71 -40.41 -22.82
CA ASP A 16 8.32 -40.89 -24.06
C ASP A 16 8.57 -39.85 -25.15
N THR A 17 8.34 -38.55 -24.83
CA THR A 17 8.69 -37.46 -25.75
C THR A 17 10.08 -36.91 -25.43
N THR A 18 10.85 -36.58 -26.48
CA THR A 18 12.12 -35.87 -26.33
C THR A 18 11.91 -34.37 -26.26
N VAL A 19 12.45 -33.76 -25.21
CA VAL A 19 12.31 -32.31 -24.96
C VAL A 19 13.67 -31.67 -24.73
N THR A 20 13.75 -30.38 -25.01
CA THR A 20 14.88 -29.53 -24.62
C THR A 20 14.40 -28.49 -23.62
N LEU A 21 14.99 -28.47 -22.41
CA LEU A 21 14.75 -27.49 -21.37
C LEU A 21 15.98 -26.60 -21.19
N ALA A 22 15.76 -25.36 -20.73
CA ALA A 22 16.82 -24.47 -20.32
C ALA A 22 16.37 -23.66 -19.09
N GLY A 23 17.26 -23.53 -18.13
CA GLY A 23 16.97 -22.86 -16.85
C GLY A 23 18.17 -22.81 -15.93
N TRP A 24 17.91 -22.49 -14.68
CA TRP A 24 18.90 -22.44 -13.60
C TRP A 24 18.91 -23.74 -12.80
N VAL A 25 20.10 -24.21 -12.45
CA VAL A 25 20.28 -25.32 -11.52
C VAL A 25 19.96 -24.87 -10.10
N GLN A 26 18.82 -25.30 -9.59
CA GLN A 26 18.44 -24.97 -8.21
C GLN A 26 19.14 -25.85 -7.20
N ARG A 27 19.20 -27.15 -7.47
CA ARG A 27 19.81 -28.16 -6.58
C ARG A 27 20.37 -29.31 -7.38
N THR A 28 21.51 -29.85 -6.92
CA THR A 28 22.11 -31.11 -7.42
C THR A 28 22.20 -32.10 -6.26
N ARG A 29 21.79 -33.35 -6.50
CA ARG A 29 21.85 -34.46 -5.52
C ARG A 29 22.49 -35.67 -6.18
N LYS A 30 23.43 -36.27 -5.49
CA LYS A 30 24.14 -37.48 -5.95
C LYS A 30 23.67 -38.67 -5.12
N MET A 31 23.20 -39.71 -5.76
CA MET A 31 22.70 -40.93 -5.10
C MET A 31 22.94 -42.15 -5.97
N GLY A 32 23.74 -43.10 -5.48
CA GLY A 32 23.86 -44.45 -6.04
C GLY A 32 24.23 -44.51 -7.53
N GLY A 33 25.17 -43.70 -8.01
CA GLY A 33 25.56 -43.66 -9.42
C GLY A 33 24.67 -42.78 -10.32
N MET A 34 23.68 -42.15 -9.75
CA MET A 34 22.82 -41.17 -10.42
C MET A 34 23.03 -39.76 -9.87
N THR A 35 22.85 -38.78 -10.74
CA THR A 35 22.81 -37.34 -10.36
C THR A 35 21.48 -36.77 -10.74
N PHE A 36 20.81 -36.20 -9.76
CA PHE A 36 19.52 -35.51 -9.91
C PHE A 36 19.75 -34.01 -9.88
N VAL A 37 19.23 -33.31 -10.87
CA VAL A 37 19.28 -31.85 -10.98
C VAL A 37 17.85 -31.29 -11.00
N ASP A 38 17.54 -30.44 -10.06
CA ASP A 38 16.30 -29.66 -10.10
C ASP A 38 16.56 -28.44 -10.98
N LEU A 39 16.03 -28.45 -12.20
CA LEU A 39 16.14 -27.36 -13.17
C LEU A 39 14.94 -26.43 -13.05
N ARG A 40 15.20 -25.14 -12.83
CA ARG A 40 14.18 -24.15 -12.60
C ARG A 40 14.17 -23.07 -13.69
N ASP A 41 12.99 -22.69 -14.11
CA ASP A 41 12.76 -21.46 -14.87
C ASP A 41 11.62 -20.62 -14.23
N ARG A 42 11.11 -19.62 -14.93
CA ARG A 42 9.99 -18.82 -14.46
C ARG A 42 8.72 -19.66 -14.18
N TYR A 43 8.52 -20.73 -14.93
CA TYR A 43 7.26 -21.47 -14.97
C TYR A 43 7.21 -22.62 -13.97
N GLY A 44 8.37 -23.08 -13.50
CA GLY A 44 8.43 -24.15 -12.51
C GLY A 44 9.80 -24.81 -12.38
N ILE A 45 9.75 -26.03 -11.84
CA ILE A 45 10.91 -26.86 -11.58
C ILE A 45 10.66 -28.23 -12.20
N THR A 46 11.64 -28.76 -12.93
CA THR A 46 11.61 -30.14 -13.44
C THR A 46 12.86 -30.88 -12.98
N GLN A 47 12.70 -32.11 -12.47
CA GLN A 47 13.81 -32.97 -12.15
C GLN A 47 14.43 -33.53 -13.41
N VAL A 48 15.75 -33.46 -13.49
CA VAL A 48 16.56 -34.06 -14.56
C VAL A 48 17.46 -35.15 -13.94
N VAL A 49 17.53 -36.33 -14.55
CA VAL A 49 18.29 -37.48 -14.08
C VAL A 49 19.43 -37.78 -15.05
N PHE A 50 20.62 -37.91 -14.50
CA PHE A 50 21.81 -38.34 -15.16
C PHE A 50 22.22 -39.69 -14.54
N ASN A 51 22.36 -40.73 -15.35
CA ASN A 51 22.68 -42.07 -14.87
C ASN A 51 24.05 -42.53 -15.41
N ASN A 52 24.93 -42.86 -14.48
CA ASN A 52 26.29 -43.29 -14.79
C ASN A 52 26.35 -44.60 -15.63
N GLU A 53 25.34 -45.46 -15.52
CA GLU A 53 25.22 -46.67 -16.31
C GLU A 53 24.89 -46.41 -17.78
N HIS A 54 24.20 -45.28 -18.07
CA HIS A 54 23.84 -44.87 -19.43
C HIS A 54 24.95 -44.03 -20.08
N ASP A 55 25.43 -43.01 -19.35
CA ASP A 55 26.51 -42.13 -19.82
C ASP A 55 27.30 -41.58 -18.62
N ALA A 56 28.45 -42.19 -18.37
CA ALA A 56 29.35 -41.83 -17.28
C ALA A 56 29.95 -40.42 -17.48
N ALA A 57 30.26 -40.03 -18.72
CA ALA A 57 30.85 -38.74 -19.01
C ALA A 57 29.84 -37.61 -18.82
N LEU A 58 28.59 -37.81 -19.22
CA LEU A 58 27.48 -36.88 -19.03
C LEU A 58 27.16 -36.73 -17.54
N THR A 59 27.15 -37.85 -16.80
CA THR A 59 26.92 -37.83 -15.33
C THR A 59 28.03 -37.09 -14.61
N GLU A 60 29.30 -37.31 -15.00
CA GLU A 60 30.43 -36.58 -14.42
C GLU A 60 30.36 -35.07 -14.74
N ALA A 61 29.91 -34.70 -15.94
CA ALA A 61 29.66 -33.30 -16.27
C ALA A 61 28.55 -32.70 -15.39
N ALA A 62 27.45 -33.43 -15.13
CA ALA A 62 26.38 -33.02 -14.24
C ALA A 62 26.86 -32.89 -12.77
N ASN A 63 27.79 -33.71 -12.34
CA ASN A 63 28.39 -33.65 -11.01
C ASN A 63 29.19 -32.37 -10.73
N ARG A 64 29.59 -31.65 -11.77
CA ARG A 64 30.34 -30.38 -11.67
C ARG A 64 29.40 -29.14 -11.69
N LEU A 65 28.11 -29.35 -11.87
CA LEU A 65 27.15 -28.24 -11.89
C LEU A 65 27.04 -27.60 -10.50
N GLY A 66 27.24 -26.30 -10.46
CA GLY A 66 26.99 -25.45 -9.29
C GLY A 66 25.55 -24.94 -9.25
N ARG A 67 25.10 -24.43 -8.08
CA ARG A 67 23.84 -23.73 -7.95
C ARG A 67 23.81 -22.52 -8.89
N GLU A 68 22.63 -22.26 -9.44
CA GLU A 68 22.34 -21.13 -10.35
C GLU A 68 23.13 -21.15 -11.67
N TYR A 69 23.84 -22.23 -12.01
CA TYR A 69 24.35 -22.41 -13.36
C TYR A 69 23.18 -22.39 -14.35
N VAL A 70 23.33 -21.69 -15.45
CA VAL A 70 22.37 -21.71 -16.56
C VAL A 70 22.75 -22.86 -17.48
N ILE A 71 21.86 -23.84 -17.59
CA ILE A 71 22.08 -25.00 -18.42
C ILE A 71 20.95 -25.22 -19.44
N GLN A 72 21.31 -25.91 -20.50
CA GLN A 72 20.38 -26.51 -21.46
C GLN A 72 20.54 -28.02 -21.40
N ILE A 73 19.44 -28.74 -21.29
CA ILE A 73 19.43 -30.21 -21.35
C ILE A 73 18.48 -30.66 -22.47
N THR A 74 18.84 -31.74 -23.13
CA THR A 74 17.93 -32.50 -23.99
C THR A 74 17.82 -33.90 -23.43
N GLY A 75 16.62 -34.45 -23.40
CA GLY A 75 16.37 -35.77 -22.87
C GLY A 75 14.92 -36.20 -23.05
N THR A 76 14.64 -37.42 -22.66
CA THR A 76 13.35 -38.07 -22.76
C THR A 76 12.56 -37.91 -21.46
N VAL A 77 11.29 -37.50 -21.56
CA VAL A 77 10.37 -37.42 -20.42
C VAL A 77 10.02 -38.83 -19.96
N ALA A 78 10.21 -39.11 -18.69
CA ALA A 78 9.88 -40.38 -18.06
C ALA A 78 9.03 -40.20 -16.81
N GLU A 79 8.23 -41.21 -16.46
CA GLU A 79 7.50 -41.22 -15.19
C GLU A 79 8.49 -41.43 -14.03
N ARG A 80 8.35 -40.62 -12.97
CA ARG A 80 9.17 -40.73 -11.76
C ARG A 80 8.81 -41.99 -10.98
N SER A 81 9.83 -42.69 -10.53
CA SER A 81 9.67 -43.82 -9.58
C SER A 81 9.19 -43.35 -8.20
N SER A 82 9.59 -42.14 -7.78
CA SER A 82 9.15 -41.50 -6.53
C SER A 82 8.52 -40.15 -6.86
N LYS A 83 7.20 -40.10 -6.89
CA LYS A 83 6.41 -38.90 -7.23
C LYS A 83 6.50 -37.84 -6.15
N ASN A 84 6.48 -36.56 -6.56
CA ASN A 84 6.49 -35.42 -5.66
C ASN A 84 5.22 -34.57 -5.84
N ALA A 85 4.24 -34.77 -4.96
CA ALA A 85 2.96 -34.05 -5.00
C ALA A 85 3.08 -32.51 -4.80
N ASN A 86 4.23 -32.01 -4.33
CA ASN A 86 4.44 -30.57 -4.11
C ASN A 86 4.85 -29.82 -5.38
N LEU A 87 5.11 -30.53 -6.48
CA LEU A 87 5.47 -29.93 -7.76
C LEU A 87 4.44 -30.30 -8.83
N PRO A 88 3.97 -29.35 -9.66
CA PRO A 88 3.09 -29.66 -10.79
C PRO A 88 3.70 -30.66 -11.80
N THR A 89 5.03 -30.69 -11.89
CA THR A 89 5.82 -31.62 -12.72
C THR A 89 6.29 -32.84 -11.93
N GLY A 90 5.80 -33.04 -10.71
CA GLY A 90 6.31 -34.03 -9.76
C GLY A 90 6.06 -35.49 -10.13
N ASP A 91 5.23 -35.75 -11.14
CA ASP A 91 4.99 -37.10 -11.66
C ASP A 91 6.02 -37.56 -12.72
N ILE A 92 6.79 -36.60 -13.26
CA ILE A 92 7.76 -36.85 -14.35
C ILE A 92 9.17 -36.41 -14.00
N GLU A 93 10.11 -36.95 -14.72
CA GLU A 93 11.51 -36.52 -14.74
C GLU A 93 12.06 -36.58 -16.17
N ILE A 94 13.18 -35.95 -16.43
CA ILE A 94 13.85 -36.00 -17.71
C ILE A 94 15.09 -36.91 -17.59
N ILE A 95 15.12 -37.94 -18.39
CA ILE A 95 16.34 -38.76 -18.56
C ILE A 95 17.25 -38.02 -19.54
N ALA A 96 18.34 -37.46 -19.02
CA ALA A 96 19.23 -36.60 -19.78
C ALA A 96 20.04 -37.37 -20.83
N GLU A 97 20.07 -36.82 -22.05
CA GLU A 97 20.85 -37.32 -23.19
C GLU A 97 21.95 -36.33 -23.60
N LYS A 98 21.71 -35.03 -23.38
CA LYS A 98 22.67 -33.96 -23.68
C LYS A 98 22.63 -32.90 -22.58
N LEU A 99 23.81 -32.37 -22.27
CA LEU A 99 23.97 -31.25 -21.33
C LEU A 99 24.89 -30.20 -21.96
N ARG A 100 24.46 -28.98 -21.91
CA ARG A 100 25.27 -27.79 -22.26
C ARG A 100 25.19 -26.76 -21.14
N VAL A 101 26.34 -26.40 -20.59
CA VAL A 101 26.42 -25.23 -19.69
C VAL A 101 26.42 -23.99 -20.56
N LEU A 102 25.39 -23.17 -20.41
CA LEU A 102 25.24 -21.91 -21.12
C LEU A 102 26.02 -20.80 -20.43
N ASN A 103 25.97 -20.77 -19.09
CA ASN A 103 26.73 -19.86 -18.28
C ASN A 103 26.94 -20.41 -16.87
N PRO A 104 28.17 -20.45 -16.33
CA PRO A 104 28.43 -20.79 -14.94
C PRO A 104 27.95 -19.65 -14.02
N SER A 105 27.84 -19.94 -12.73
CA SER A 105 27.47 -18.97 -11.70
C SER A 105 28.44 -19.06 -10.53
N GLU A 106 28.72 -17.94 -9.91
CA GLU A 106 29.30 -17.93 -8.57
C GLU A 106 28.27 -18.42 -7.56
N VAL A 107 28.71 -18.71 -6.34
CA VAL A 107 27.81 -19.09 -5.25
C VAL A 107 26.94 -17.86 -4.89
N PRO A 108 25.60 -17.97 -4.97
CA PRO A 108 24.73 -16.87 -4.61
C PRO A 108 24.92 -16.42 -3.16
N PRO A 109 24.78 -15.12 -2.86
CA PRO A 109 24.97 -14.59 -1.51
C PRO A 109 23.87 -15.01 -0.52
N PHE A 110 22.79 -15.60 -1.00
CA PHE A 110 21.69 -16.17 -0.22
C PHE A 110 20.98 -17.28 -1.00
N THR A 111 20.20 -18.08 -0.29
CA THR A 111 19.43 -19.17 -0.88
C THR A 111 18.26 -18.64 -1.72
N ILE A 112 18.20 -19.03 -3.01
CA ILE A 112 17.14 -18.60 -3.95
C ILE A 112 15.96 -19.58 -3.88
N GLU A 113 15.31 -19.60 -2.73
CA GLU A 113 14.10 -20.39 -2.42
C GLU A 113 13.09 -19.50 -1.67
N ASP A 114 11.85 -19.94 -1.54
CA ASP A 114 10.81 -19.14 -0.85
C ASP A 114 11.18 -18.91 0.63
N ASP A 115 11.74 -19.94 1.30
CA ASP A 115 12.41 -19.80 2.58
C ASP A 115 13.90 -19.48 2.34
N THR A 116 14.27 -18.21 2.56
CA THR A 116 15.62 -17.71 2.29
C THR A 116 16.31 -17.24 3.56
N ASP A 117 17.63 -17.43 3.61
CA ASP A 117 18.53 -16.89 4.63
C ASP A 117 18.99 -15.44 4.36
N GLY A 118 18.55 -14.85 3.24
CA GLY A 118 18.89 -13.49 2.84
C GLY A 118 18.09 -12.43 3.63
N GLY A 119 18.78 -11.57 4.39
CA GLY A 119 18.20 -10.39 5.00
C GLY A 119 17.78 -9.33 3.96
N ASP A 120 16.91 -8.38 4.36
CA ASP A 120 16.31 -7.40 3.46
C ASP A 120 17.35 -6.59 2.66
N GLU A 121 18.40 -6.10 3.31
CA GLU A 121 19.45 -5.32 2.64
C GLU A 121 20.18 -6.12 1.56
N LEU A 122 20.53 -7.37 1.88
CA LEU A 122 21.23 -8.25 0.94
C LEU A 122 20.34 -8.59 -0.26
N ARG A 123 19.05 -8.88 -0.02
CA ARG A 123 18.07 -9.14 -1.07
C ARG A 123 17.81 -7.91 -1.95
N MET A 124 17.86 -6.71 -1.40
CA MET A 124 17.74 -5.47 -2.18
C MET A 124 18.99 -5.22 -3.03
N ARG A 125 20.18 -5.49 -2.50
CA ARG A 125 21.45 -5.34 -3.24
C ARG A 125 21.55 -6.30 -4.42
N TYR A 126 21.10 -7.53 -4.22
CA TYR A 126 21.07 -8.59 -5.26
C TYR A 126 19.63 -8.84 -5.72
N ARG A 127 18.86 -7.77 -5.94
CA ARG A 127 17.43 -7.87 -6.24
C ARG A 127 17.12 -8.77 -7.45
N TYR A 128 17.96 -8.79 -8.46
CA TYR A 128 17.84 -9.68 -9.62
C TYR A 128 17.92 -11.17 -9.25
N LEU A 129 18.57 -11.54 -8.14
CA LEU A 129 18.53 -12.90 -7.59
C LEU A 129 17.26 -13.14 -6.77
N ASP A 130 16.87 -12.17 -5.95
CA ASP A 130 15.66 -12.23 -5.14
C ASP A 130 14.40 -12.37 -6.03
N LEU A 131 14.37 -11.72 -7.20
CA LEU A 131 13.31 -11.85 -8.20
C LEU A 131 13.17 -13.27 -8.80
N ARG A 132 14.18 -14.13 -8.68
CA ARG A 132 14.08 -15.56 -9.06
C ARG A 132 13.28 -16.37 -8.07
N ARG A 133 13.11 -15.91 -6.82
CA ARG A 133 12.33 -16.58 -5.79
C ARG A 133 10.84 -16.61 -6.16
N GLY A 134 10.20 -17.74 -5.92
CA GLY A 134 8.79 -17.93 -6.21
C GLY A 134 7.88 -16.92 -5.50
N ALA A 135 8.15 -16.62 -4.23
CA ALA A 135 7.38 -15.67 -3.44
C ALA A 135 7.34 -14.27 -4.09
N VAL A 136 8.49 -13.72 -4.47
CA VAL A 136 8.57 -12.38 -5.09
C VAL A 136 7.99 -12.38 -6.50
N ARG A 137 8.29 -13.43 -7.28
CA ARG A 137 7.78 -13.58 -8.64
C ARG A 137 6.26 -13.62 -8.67
N ARG A 138 5.61 -14.39 -7.79
CA ARG A 138 4.13 -14.46 -7.70
C ARG A 138 3.50 -13.10 -7.46
N ASN A 139 4.15 -12.22 -6.69
CA ASN A 139 3.67 -10.86 -6.45
C ASN A 139 3.71 -10.00 -7.74
N LEU A 140 4.77 -10.14 -8.55
CA LEU A 140 4.86 -9.44 -9.84
C LEU A 140 3.89 -10.01 -10.88
N GLU A 141 3.65 -11.31 -10.88
CA GLU A 141 2.64 -11.95 -11.73
C GLU A 141 1.23 -11.50 -11.33
N LEU A 142 0.95 -11.39 -10.02
CA LEU A 142 -0.29 -10.83 -9.49
C LEU A 142 -0.47 -9.36 -9.94
N ARG A 143 0.59 -8.55 -9.82
CA ARG A 143 0.60 -7.16 -10.28
C ARG A 143 0.26 -7.07 -11.77
N HIS A 144 0.90 -7.89 -12.60
CA HIS A 144 0.62 -7.95 -14.03
C HIS A 144 -0.84 -8.31 -14.31
N ARG A 145 -1.37 -9.36 -13.69
CA ARG A 145 -2.77 -9.79 -13.87
C ARG A 145 -3.74 -8.68 -13.44
N MET A 146 -3.50 -8.05 -12.30
CA MET A 146 -4.32 -6.93 -11.81
C MET A 146 -4.33 -5.77 -12.79
N THR A 147 -3.16 -5.37 -13.31
CA THR A 147 -3.03 -4.32 -14.32
C THR A 147 -3.85 -4.64 -15.58
N MET A 148 -3.81 -5.90 -16.05
CA MET A 148 -4.58 -6.31 -17.21
C MET A 148 -6.10 -6.32 -16.94
N GLU A 149 -6.55 -6.74 -15.76
CA GLU A 149 -7.97 -6.71 -15.41
C GLU A 149 -8.50 -5.28 -15.25
N VAL A 150 -7.71 -4.37 -14.68
CA VAL A 150 -8.04 -2.94 -14.63
C VAL A 150 -8.25 -2.37 -16.02
N ARG A 151 -7.33 -2.64 -16.96
CA ARG A 151 -7.48 -2.19 -18.35
C ARG A 151 -8.73 -2.75 -19.01
N ARG A 152 -9.01 -4.05 -18.85
CA ARG A 152 -10.22 -4.68 -19.41
C ARG A 152 -11.49 -4.05 -18.86
N TYR A 153 -11.54 -3.81 -17.56
CA TYR A 153 -12.69 -3.21 -16.92
C TYR A 153 -12.93 -1.78 -17.42
N LEU A 154 -11.90 -0.93 -17.38
CA LEU A 154 -12.01 0.47 -17.78
C LEU A 154 -12.30 0.64 -19.28
N ASP A 155 -11.65 -0.15 -20.14
CA ASP A 155 -11.97 -0.20 -21.58
C ASP A 155 -13.45 -0.56 -21.80
N SER A 156 -13.96 -1.57 -21.09
CA SER A 156 -15.38 -1.98 -21.19
C SER A 156 -16.37 -0.89 -20.72
N LYS A 157 -15.87 0.10 -19.97
CA LYS A 157 -16.64 1.28 -19.50
C LYS A 157 -16.42 2.52 -20.36
N GLY A 158 -15.70 2.38 -21.48
CA GLY A 158 -15.46 3.46 -22.45
C GLY A 158 -14.38 4.45 -22.04
N PHE A 159 -13.47 4.06 -21.16
CA PHE A 159 -12.31 4.89 -20.82
C PHE A 159 -11.22 4.77 -21.88
N LEU A 160 -10.55 5.89 -22.15
CA LEU A 160 -9.34 5.93 -22.99
C LEU A 160 -8.10 5.98 -22.11
N GLU A 161 -7.14 5.10 -22.38
CA GLU A 161 -5.81 5.16 -21.74
C GLU A 161 -4.98 6.23 -22.45
N ILE A 162 -4.63 7.31 -21.74
CA ILE A 162 -3.89 8.45 -22.30
C ILE A 162 -2.69 8.74 -21.42
N GLU A 163 -1.50 8.75 -22.02
CA GLU A 163 -0.26 9.11 -21.33
C GLU A 163 -0.14 10.62 -21.14
N THR A 164 0.34 11.02 -19.96
CA THR A 164 0.69 12.40 -19.64
C THR A 164 2.21 12.53 -19.46
N PRO A 165 2.80 13.72 -19.66
CA PRO A 165 4.24 13.88 -19.54
C PRO A 165 4.74 13.67 -18.12
N MET A 166 5.98 13.11 -18.01
CA MET A 166 6.71 12.99 -16.73
C MET A 166 7.56 14.22 -16.44
N LEU A 167 7.91 15.03 -17.42
CA LEU A 167 8.62 16.29 -17.26
C LEU A 167 7.60 17.43 -17.29
N VAL A 168 7.22 17.92 -16.11
CA VAL A 168 6.17 18.94 -15.94
C VAL A 168 6.73 20.17 -15.20
N GLY A 169 5.93 21.22 -15.07
CA GLY A 169 6.22 22.31 -14.15
C GLY A 169 5.93 21.89 -12.70
N SER A 170 6.64 22.48 -11.74
CA SER A 170 6.36 22.29 -10.33
C SER A 170 4.93 22.77 -9.99
N THR A 171 4.15 21.92 -9.36
CA THR A 171 2.81 22.25 -8.86
C THR A 171 2.70 21.79 -7.42
N PRO A 172 2.36 22.67 -6.47
CA PRO A 172 2.26 22.29 -5.05
C PRO A 172 1.02 21.45 -4.81
N GLU A 173 1.20 20.13 -4.70
CA GLU A 173 0.13 19.14 -4.41
C GLU A 173 0.27 18.52 -3.00
N GLY A 174 1.01 19.15 -2.09
CA GLY A 174 1.16 18.70 -0.69
C GLY A 174 2.48 18.03 -0.35
N ALA A 175 3.13 17.32 -1.28
CA ALA A 175 4.48 16.76 -1.10
C ALA A 175 5.55 17.68 -1.73
N ARG A 176 6.83 17.40 -1.47
CA ARG A 176 7.93 18.04 -2.20
C ARG A 176 8.12 17.35 -3.55
N ASP A 177 8.50 18.14 -4.55
CA ASP A 177 8.80 17.65 -5.89
C ASP A 177 10.22 17.12 -6.01
N PHE A 178 10.39 16.05 -6.80
CA PHE A 178 11.69 15.74 -7.41
C PHE A 178 11.88 16.64 -8.63
N VAL A 179 13.02 17.32 -8.71
CA VAL A 179 13.31 18.27 -9.80
C VAL A 179 14.42 17.77 -10.71
N VAL A 180 14.28 18.07 -12.00
CA VAL A 180 15.22 17.69 -13.06
C VAL A 180 15.71 18.97 -13.76
N PRO A 181 17.02 19.28 -13.75
CA PRO A 181 17.54 20.49 -14.40
C PRO A 181 17.41 20.41 -15.91
N SER A 182 17.13 21.56 -16.56
CA SER A 182 17.05 21.69 -18.01
C SER A 182 18.36 22.21 -18.60
N ARG A 183 19.09 21.40 -19.37
CA ARG A 183 20.27 21.83 -20.08
C ARG A 183 19.97 22.90 -21.14
N MET A 184 18.82 22.81 -21.79
CA MET A 184 18.41 23.75 -22.85
C MET A 184 17.94 25.09 -22.31
N ASN A 185 17.56 25.16 -21.03
CA ASN A 185 17.07 26.36 -20.36
C ASN A 185 17.84 26.52 -19.04
N PRO A 186 19.05 27.10 -19.05
CA PRO A 186 19.87 27.21 -17.84
C PRO A 186 19.14 27.92 -16.70
N GLY A 187 19.27 27.38 -15.48
CA GLY A 187 18.57 27.87 -14.28
C GLY A 187 17.10 27.52 -14.19
N GLN A 188 16.54 26.73 -15.13
CA GLN A 188 15.18 26.24 -15.08
C GLN A 188 15.16 24.73 -14.86
N PHE A 189 14.08 24.26 -14.21
CA PHE A 189 13.92 22.87 -13.82
C PHE A 189 12.54 22.34 -14.24
N TYR A 190 12.52 21.10 -14.68
CA TYR A 190 11.30 20.30 -14.67
C TYR A 190 11.08 19.72 -13.28
N ALA A 191 9.84 19.42 -12.95
CA ALA A 191 9.47 18.57 -11.84
C ALA A 191 8.97 17.20 -12.35
N LEU A 192 9.14 16.16 -11.52
CA LEU A 192 8.46 14.88 -11.73
C LEU A 192 7.07 14.96 -11.08
N PRO A 193 5.98 14.49 -11.74
CA PRO A 193 4.63 14.73 -11.28
C PRO A 193 4.32 13.94 -10.00
N GLN A 194 3.70 14.59 -9.03
CA GLN A 194 3.16 13.93 -7.83
C GLN A 194 1.90 13.13 -8.16
N SER A 195 1.14 13.60 -9.15
CA SER A 195 0.02 12.95 -9.82
C SER A 195 -0.26 13.68 -11.15
N PRO A 196 -1.02 13.12 -12.08
CA PRO A 196 -1.43 13.81 -13.30
C PRO A 196 -2.67 14.72 -13.10
N GLN A 197 -2.92 15.24 -11.87
CA GLN A 197 -4.15 15.92 -11.49
C GLN A 197 -4.56 17.05 -12.43
N THR A 198 -3.68 17.98 -12.70
CA THR A 198 -4.00 19.14 -13.54
C THR A 198 -4.15 18.74 -15.01
N LEU A 199 -3.39 17.76 -15.47
CA LEU A 199 -3.41 17.29 -16.86
C LEU A 199 -4.70 16.49 -17.17
N LYS A 200 -5.16 15.65 -16.24
CA LYS A 200 -6.42 14.92 -16.45
C LYS A 200 -7.63 15.85 -16.46
N GLN A 201 -7.61 16.94 -15.67
CA GLN A 201 -8.65 17.97 -15.74
C GLN A 201 -8.63 18.69 -17.11
N LEU A 202 -7.45 18.97 -17.67
CA LEU A 202 -7.33 19.50 -19.04
C LEU A 202 -7.87 18.52 -20.09
N LEU A 203 -7.72 17.21 -19.89
CA LEU A 203 -8.32 16.20 -20.79
C LEU A 203 -9.85 16.26 -20.74
N MET A 204 -10.45 16.54 -19.57
CA MET A 204 -11.89 16.75 -19.47
C MET A 204 -12.33 17.99 -20.26
N VAL A 205 -11.61 19.11 -20.10
CA VAL A 205 -11.83 20.33 -20.91
C VAL A 205 -11.68 20.06 -22.41
N SER A 206 -10.80 19.12 -22.76
CA SER A 206 -10.54 18.70 -24.15
C SER A 206 -11.62 17.77 -24.72
N GLY A 207 -12.64 17.39 -23.93
CA GLY A 207 -13.75 16.53 -24.38
C GLY A 207 -13.43 15.04 -24.43
N ILE A 208 -12.48 14.55 -23.64
CA ILE A 208 -12.14 13.12 -23.58
C ILE A 208 -13.19 12.31 -22.83
N ASP A 209 -14.01 12.91 -21.99
CA ASP A 209 -15.08 12.33 -21.19
C ASP A 209 -14.66 11.30 -20.14
N ARG A 210 -13.90 10.28 -20.52
CA ARG A 210 -13.43 9.21 -19.63
C ARG A 210 -11.98 8.87 -19.92
N TYR A 211 -11.13 9.22 -18.98
CA TYR A 211 -9.69 9.03 -19.05
C TYR A 211 -9.21 8.07 -17.96
N PHE A 212 -8.23 7.24 -18.28
CA PHE A 212 -7.40 6.59 -17.28
C PHE A 212 -5.94 6.51 -17.70
N GLN A 213 -5.07 6.28 -16.72
CA GLN A 213 -3.66 5.99 -16.95
C GLN A 213 -3.12 5.12 -15.81
N ILE A 214 -2.29 4.14 -16.14
CA ILE A 214 -1.47 3.44 -15.13
C ILE A 214 -0.13 4.15 -15.11
N VAL A 215 0.04 5.06 -14.15
CA VAL A 215 1.06 6.10 -14.19
C VAL A 215 2.02 6.04 -13.00
N LYS A 216 3.29 6.34 -13.24
CA LYS A 216 4.28 6.61 -12.19
C LYS A 216 4.03 7.98 -11.60
N CYS A 217 4.03 8.03 -10.26
CA CYS A 217 3.95 9.24 -9.46
C CYS A 217 5.17 9.33 -8.56
N PHE A 218 5.59 10.56 -8.22
CA PHE A 218 6.82 10.83 -7.51
C PHE A 218 6.54 11.78 -6.35
N ARG A 219 6.95 11.42 -5.13
CA ARG A 219 6.79 12.27 -3.94
C ARG A 219 8.02 12.17 -3.06
N ASP A 220 8.66 13.30 -2.77
CA ASP A 220 9.77 13.39 -1.83
C ASP A 220 9.24 13.55 -0.41
N GLU A 221 8.87 12.44 0.20
CA GLU A 221 8.30 12.32 1.53
C GLU A 221 9.05 11.30 2.38
N ASP A 222 8.80 11.32 3.68
CA ASP A 222 9.30 10.30 4.59
C ASP A 222 8.79 8.90 4.22
N LEU A 223 9.71 7.96 4.09
CA LEU A 223 9.40 6.60 3.67
C LEU A 223 8.86 5.75 4.81
N ARG A 224 7.87 4.91 4.49
CA ARG A 224 7.25 3.94 5.38
C ARG A 224 7.06 2.61 4.64
N ALA A 225 6.55 1.60 5.33
CA ALA A 225 6.27 0.30 4.73
C ALA A 225 5.29 0.36 3.53
N ASP A 226 4.39 1.34 3.54
CA ASP A 226 3.35 1.59 2.53
C ASP A 226 3.64 2.81 1.63
N ARG A 227 4.87 3.37 1.68
CA ARG A 227 5.29 4.53 0.89
C ARG A 227 6.62 4.30 0.20
N GLN A 228 6.69 4.72 -1.06
CA GLN A 228 7.91 4.76 -1.88
C GLN A 228 8.00 6.13 -2.54
N PRO A 229 9.22 6.65 -2.82
CA PRO A 229 9.39 7.96 -3.46
C PRO A 229 8.88 7.95 -4.91
N GLU A 230 8.83 6.79 -5.53
CA GLU A 230 8.16 6.53 -6.80
C GLU A 230 7.21 5.34 -6.64
N PHE A 231 5.97 5.51 -7.07
CA PHE A 231 4.92 4.51 -6.95
C PHE A 231 4.00 4.55 -8.17
N THR A 232 3.06 3.63 -8.27
CA THR A 232 2.17 3.54 -9.43
C THR A 232 0.72 3.78 -9.02
N GLN A 233 0.04 4.68 -9.72
CA GLN A 233 -1.40 4.88 -9.61
C GLN A 233 -2.15 4.31 -10.81
N ILE A 234 -3.37 3.86 -10.57
CA ILE A 234 -4.43 3.76 -11.57
C ILE A 234 -5.20 5.07 -11.43
N ASP A 235 -4.92 6.00 -12.31
CA ASP A 235 -5.49 7.35 -12.26
C ASP A 235 -6.63 7.47 -13.26
N CYS A 236 -7.78 8.01 -12.83
CA CYS A 236 -8.99 8.10 -13.63
C CYS A 236 -9.67 9.46 -13.46
N GLU A 237 -10.34 9.93 -14.53
CA GLU A 237 -11.17 11.12 -14.50
C GLU A 237 -12.35 10.97 -15.47
N MET A 238 -13.50 11.53 -15.12
CA MET A 238 -14.75 11.46 -15.89
C MET A 238 -15.45 12.81 -15.92
N SER A 239 -16.05 13.14 -17.05
CA SER A 239 -16.92 14.33 -17.22
C SER A 239 -18.39 13.98 -17.01
N TYR A 240 -19.19 15.01 -16.66
CA TYR A 240 -20.64 14.95 -16.46
C TYR A 240 -21.07 13.93 -15.42
N VAL A 241 -20.40 13.93 -14.27
CA VAL A 241 -20.60 12.99 -13.17
C VAL A 241 -20.75 13.69 -11.83
N GLU A 242 -21.45 13.02 -10.94
CA GLU A 242 -21.57 13.32 -9.51
C GLU A 242 -20.85 12.24 -8.68
N GLN A 243 -20.71 12.45 -7.37
CA GLN A 243 -20.03 11.52 -6.45
C GLN A 243 -20.54 10.08 -6.57
N ASN A 244 -21.87 9.91 -6.71
CA ASN A 244 -22.47 8.57 -6.80
C ASN A 244 -22.04 7.81 -8.05
N ASP A 245 -21.90 8.48 -9.19
CA ASP A 245 -21.48 7.87 -10.45
C ASP A 245 -20.04 7.31 -10.33
N ILE A 246 -19.17 8.09 -9.68
CA ILE A 246 -17.78 7.68 -9.42
C ILE A 246 -17.75 6.47 -8.47
N ILE A 247 -18.45 6.57 -7.33
CA ILE A 247 -18.51 5.50 -6.33
C ILE A 247 -19.01 4.20 -6.96
N GLU A 248 -20.12 4.22 -7.69
CA GLU A 248 -20.71 3.04 -8.31
C GLU A 248 -19.76 2.39 -9.32
N LEU A 249 -19.15 3.19 -10.20
CA LEU A 249 -18.22 2.67 -11.21
C LEU A 249 -16.99 2.02 -10.59
N PHE A 250 -16.36 2.69 -9.61
CA PHE A 250 -15.11 2.22 -9.02
C PHE A 250 -15.32 1.13 -7.96
N GLU A 251 -16.47 1.10 -7.31
CA GLU A 251 -16.90 -0.07 -6.53
C GLU A 251 -17.08 -1.30 -7.43
N GLY A 252 -17.69 -1.10 -8.61
CA GLY A 252 -17.78 -2.14 -9.65
C GLY A 252 -16.41 -2.66 -10.08
N MET A 253 -15.41 -1.78 -10.23
CA MET A 253 -14.03 -2.20 -10.53
C MET A 253 -13.42 -3.02 -9.39
N ALA A 254 -13.61 -2.60 -8.14
CA ALA A 254 -13.15 -3.35 -6.98
C ALA A 254 -13.76 -4.75 -6.94
N LYS A 255 -15.08 -4.87 -7.09
CA LYS A 255 -15.79 -6.16 -7.16
C LYS A 255 -15.28 -7.05 -8.31
N HIS A 256 -15.01 -6.45 -9.47
CA HIS A 256 -14.41 -7.16 -10.62
C HIS A 256 -13.02 -7.72 -10.28
N LEU A 257 -12.15 -6.92 -9.68
CA LEU A 257 -10.81 -7.37 -9.27
C LEU A 257 -10.85 -8.49 -8.24
N PHE A 258 -11.73 -8.40 -7.23
CA PHE A 258 -11.91 -9.48 -6.25
C PHE A 258 -12.35 -10.77 -6.92
N LYS A 259 -13.30 -10.70 -7.84
CA LYS A 259 -13.81 -11.86 -8.57
C LYS A 259 -12.75 -12.50 -9.47
N GLU A 260 -12.15 -11.71 -10.38
CA GLU A 260 -11.27 -12.24 -11.43
C GLU A 260 -9.88 -12.66 -10.88
N ILE A 261 -9.41 -12.05 -9.80
CA ILE A 261 -8.07 -12.31 -9.27
C ILE A 261 -8.10 -13.23 -8.06
N ARG A 262 -9.06 -13.02 -7.13
CA ARG A 262 -9.16 -13.78 -5.87
C ARG A 262 -10.25 -14.83 -5.88
N GLY A 263 -11.15 -14.83 -6.88
CA GLY A 263 -12.32 -15.71 -6.91
C GLY A 263 -13.36 -15.39 -5.82
N ILE A 264 -13.31 -14.16 -5.26
CA ILE A 264 -14.21 -13.71 -4.20
C ILE A 264 -15.31 -12.84 -4.79
N GLU A 265 -16.56 -13.24 -4.61
CA GLU A 265 -17.72 -12.46 -5.02
C GLU A 265 -18.21 -11.58 -3.86
N LEU A 266 -17.94 -10.27 -3.93
CA LEU A 266 -18.45 -9.30 -2.97
C LEU A 266 -19.89 -8.94 -3.31
N LYS A 267 -20.81 -9.10 -2.35
CA LYS A 267 -22.24 -8.83 -2.53
C LYS A 267 -22.66 -7.53 -1.85
N GLY A 268 -23.68 -6.90 -2.43
CA GLY A 268 -24.21 -5.62 -1.92
C GLY A 268 -23.27 -4.45 -2.15
N ASP A 269 -23.72 -3.25 -1.78
CA ASP A 269 -22.94 -2.02 -1.89
C ASP A 269 -22.01 -1.87 -0.70
N PHE A 270 -20.86 -1.23 -0.91
CA PHE A 270 -19.94 -0.96 0.17
C PHE A 270 -20.54 0.12 1.10
N PRO A 271 -20.49 -0.10 2.43
CA PRO A 271 -20.95 0.91 3.37
C PRO A 271 -20.28 2.26 3.15
N ARG A 272 -21.04 3.35 3.29
CA ARG A 272 -20.51 4.71 3.31
C ARG A 272 -20.46 5.20 4.74
N MET A 273 -19.31 5.74 5.14
CA MET A 273 -19.06 6.26 6.48
C MET A 273 -18.60 7.71 6.36
N ALA A 274 -19.28 8.64 7.05
CA ALA A 274 -18.80 10.00 7.12
C ALA A 274 -17.44 10.07 7.82
N TRP A 275 -16.55 10.93 7.36
CA TRP A 275 -15.23 11.12 7.98
C TRP A 275 -15.34 11.41 9.49
N ALA A 276 -16.33 12.21 9.89
CA ALA A 276 -16.56 12.51 11.31
C ALA A 276 -16.83 11.25 12.14
N ASP A 277 -17.60 10.29 11.60
CA ASP A 277 -17.87 9.02 12.26
C ASP A 277 -16.64 8.11 12.27
N ALA A 278 -15.87 8.08 11.19
CA ALA A 278 -14.60 7.34 11.12
C ALA A 278 -13.63 7.83 12.20
N MET A 279 -13.48 9.14 12.35
CA MET A 279 -12.63 9.73 13.39
C MET A 279 -13.21 9.54 14.80
N LYS A 280 -14.52 9.61 14.96
CA LYS A 280 -15.20 9.44 16.27
C LYS A 280 -15.06 8.01 16.79
N TYR A 281 -15.32 7.02 15.95
CA TYR A 281 -15.43 5.63 16.38
C TYR A 281 -14.16 4.81 16.18
N TYR A 282 -13.23 5.27 15.33
CA TYR A 282 -12.03 4.51 14.98
C TYR A 282 -10.73 5.34 15.05
N GLY A 283 -10.83 6.68 15.14
CA GLY A 283 -9.67 7.57 15.20
C GLY A 283 -8.82 7.59 13.93
N SER A 284 -9.41 7.22 12.81
CA SER A 284 -8.73 7.11 11.52
C SER A 284 -9.71 7.35 10.37
N ASP A 285 -9.25 8.04 9.34
CA ASP A 285 -9.93 8.21 8.05
C ASP A 285 -9.97 6.92 7.20
N LYS A 286 -9.25 5.89 7.62
CA LYS A 286 -9.17 4.56 7.00
C LYS A 286 -9.39 3.45 8.03
N PRO A 287 -10.61 3.32 8.59
CA PRO A 287 -10.88 2.37 9.66
C PRO A 287 -10.81 0.91 9.18
N ASP A 288 -10.19 0.05 9.98
CA ASP A 288 -10.28 -1.40 9.80
C ASP A 288 -11.58 -1.91 10.42
N THR A 289 -12.55 -2.22 9.60
CA THR A 289 -13.90 -2.64 10.02
C THR A 289 -14.10 -4.16 9.97
N ARG A 290 -13.03 -4.95 9.85
CA ARG A 290 -13.09 -6.43 9.95
C ARG A 290 -13.50 -6.92 11.32
N PHE A 291 -13.35 -6.09 12.33
CA PHE A 291 -13.72 -6.37 13.71
C PHE A 291 -14.37 -5.15 14.35
N ASP A 292 -15.22 -5.38 15.34
CA ASP A 292 -15.83 -4.34 16.14
C ASP A 292 -14.77 -3.67 17.06
N MET A 293 -15.05 -3.22 18.23
CA MET A 293 -14.16 -2.49 19.15
C MET A 293 -14.14 -0.98 18.84
N LYS A 294 -15.33 -0.43 18.57
CA LYS A 294 -15.52 1.01 18.41
C LYS A 294 -15.14 1.75 19.68
N PHE A 295 -14.67 2.98 19.51
CA PHE A 295 -14.42 3.87 20.64
C PHE A 295 -15.71 4.28 21.33
N VAL A 296 -15.65 4.35 22.65
CA VAL A 296 -16.68 4.96 23.49
C VAL A 296 -16.07 6.13 24.21
N GLU A 297 -16.70 7.31 24.11
CA GLU A 297 -16.33 8.49 24.87
C GLU A 297 -16.79 8.33 26.31
N LEU A 298 -15.92 8.61 27.26
CA LEU A 298 -16.11 8.32 28.68
C LEU A 298 -16.01 9.56 29.56
N MET A 299 -16.11 10.78 28.96
CA MET A 299 -16.04 12.03 29.71
C MET A 299 -17.08 12.09 30.81
N ASP A 300 -18.36 11.84 30.49
CA ASP A 300 -19.46 11.88 31.46
C ASP A 300 -19.41 10.77 32.50
N THR A 301 -18.67 9.69 32.21
CA THR A 301 -18.58 8.52 33.09
C THR A 301 -17.41 8.58 34.08
N LEU A 302 -16.28 9.16 33.67
CA LEU A 302 -15.03 9.03 34.42
C LEU A 302 -14.38 10.35 34.87
N LYS A 303 -14.84 11.51 34.35
CA LYS A 303 -14.31 12.81 34.74
C LYS A 303 -14.99 13.35 36.00
N GLY A 304 -14.23 14.01 36.89
CA GLY A 304 -14.79 14.68 38.09
C GLY A 304 -14.75 13.85 39.36
N PHE A 305 -14.00 12.75 39.39
CA PHE A 305 -13.91 11.85 40.56
C PHE A 305 -12.58 11.95 41.33
N GLY A 306 -11.76 12.98 41.08
CA GLY A 306 -10.50 13.21 41.80
C GLY A 306 -9.28 12.47 41.23
N PHE A 307 -9.42 11.79 40.09
CA PHE A 307 -8.30 11.27 39.33
C PHE A 307 -7.79 12.35 38.36
N SER A 308 -6.76 13.08 38.76
CA SER A 308 -6.26 14.28 38.07
C SER A 308 -5.96 14.07 36.58
N VAL A 309 -5.52 12.85 36.17
CA VAL A 309 -5.25 12.53 34.76
C VAL A 309 -6.51 12.62 33.91
N PHE A 310 -7.65 12.18 34.45
CA PHE A 310 -8.93 12.24 33.76
C PHE A 310 -9.62 13.60 33.97
N ASP A 311 -9.50 14.17 35.17
CA ASP A 311 -10.14 15.43 35.50
C ASP A 311 -9.61 16.60 34.67
N ASN A 312 -8.33 16.55 34.30
CA ASN A 312 -7.67 17.55 33.45
C ASN A 312 -7.73 17.24 31.95
N ALA A 313 -8.29 16.07 31.56
CA ALA A 313 -8.34 15.68 30.15
C ALA A 313 -9.42 16.45 29.37
N ALA A 314 -9.12 16.79 28.12
CA ALA A 314 -10.09 17.27 27.16
C ALA A 314 -10.85 16.10 26.47
N TYR A 315 -10.31 14.89 26.51
CA TYR A 315 -10.92 13.68 25.97
C TYR A 315 -10.51 12.46 26.78
N ILE A 316 -11.50 11.60 27.07
CA ILE A 316 -11.32 10.28 27.66
C ILE A 316 -12.06 9.31 26.76
N GLY A 317 -11.38 8.33 26.19
CA GLY A 317 -11.98 7.33 25.31
C GLY A 317 -11.47 5.93 25.62
N GLY A 318 -12.33 4.94 25.40
CA GLY A 318 -12.01 3.54 25.65
C GLY A 318 -12.39 2.60 24.53
N ILE A 319 -11.78 1.43 24.55
CA ILE A 319 -12.14 0.25 23.75
C ILE A 319 -12.42 -0.93 24.64
N CYS A 320 -13.32 -1.83 24.21
CA CYS A 320 -13.63 -3.08 24.90
C CYS A 320 -13.07 -4.27 24.12
N ALA A 321 -12.02 -4.89 24.65
CA ALA A 321 -11.43 -6.10 24.11
C ALA A 321 -12.17 -7.33 24.66
N LYS A 322 -13.03 -7.92 23.84
CA LYS A 322 -13.85 -9.06 24.21
C LYS A 322 -12.99 -10.28 24.56
N GLY A 323 -13.31 -10.92 25.71
CA GLY A 323 -12.61 -12.11 26.19
C GLY A 323 -11.17 -11.92 26.65
N ALA A 324 -10.69 -10.67 26.80
CA ALA A 324 -9.29 -10.35 27.10
C ALA A 324 -9.01 -10.08 28.60
N ALA A 325 -9.94 -10.31 29.52
CA ALA A 325 -9.72 -10.09 30.97
C ALA A 325 -8.56 -10.92 31.54
N GLY A 326 -8.23 -12.04 30.90
CA GLY A 326 -7.12 -12.92 31.30
C GLY A 326 -5.71 -12.37 31.01
N TYR A 327 -5.56 -11.17 30.44
CA TYR A 327 -4.25 -10.56 30.19
C TYR A 327 -3.47 -10.40 31.50
N THR A 328 -2.26 -10.90 31.51
CA THR A 328 -1.35 -10.79 32.66
C THR A 328 -0.90 -9.34 32.85
N ARG A 329 -0.41 -9.01 34.07
CA ARG A 329 0.18 -7.70 34.32
C ARG A 329 1.29 -7.36 33.31
N LYS A 330 2.16 -8.32 33.00
CA LYS A 330 3.23 -8.14 32.00
C LYS A 330 2.70 -7.73 30.62
N GLN A 331 1.59 -8.32 30.18
CA GLN A 331 0.96 -7.97 28.89
C GLN A 331 0.34 -6.57 28.95
N LEU A 332 -0.29 -6.18 30.05
CA LEU A 332 -0.84 -4.83 30.24
C LEU A 332 0.24 -3.77 30.34
N ASP A 333 1.35 -4.07 31.04
CA ASP A 333 2.52 -3.19 31.09
C ASP A 333 3.13 -3.03 29.68
N ALA A 334 3.22 -4.10 28.89
CA ALA A 334 3.69 -4.05 27.51
C ALA A 334 2.79 -3.19 26.59
N LEU A 335 1.45 -3.25 26.76
CA LEU A 335 0.52 -2.37 26.05
C LEU A 335 0.69 -0.90 26.48
N THR A 336 0.93 -0.66 27.77
CA THR A 336 1.20 0.69 28.27
C THR A 336 2.47 1.27 27.67
N GLU A 337 3.55 0.48 27.58
CA GLU A 337 4.79 0.90 26.92
C GLU A 337 4.60 1.06 25.41
N PHE A 338 3.76 0.24 24.78
CA PHE A 338 3.42 0.37 23.36
C PHE A 338 2.79 1.74 23.05
N VAL A 339 1.78 2.16 23.83
CA VAL A 339 1.10 3.46 23.58
C VAL A 339 1.97 4.66 23.93
N LYS A 340 2.98 4.50 24.79
CA LYS A 340 3.94 5.55 25.13
C LYS A 340 5.05 5.76 24.09
N ARG A 341 5.20 4.86 23.12
CA ARG A 341 6.22 5.02 22.07
C ARG A 341 6.12 6.39 21.42
N PRO A 342 7.24 7.04 21.06
CA PRO A 342 7.22 8.40 20.50
C PRO A 342 6.30 8.57 19.30
N GLN A 343 6.14 7.52 18.48
CA GLN A 343 5.28 7.50 17.31
C GLN A 343 3.78 7.57 17.65
N ILE A 344 3.38 7.11 18.85
CA ILE A 344 2.00 7.13 19.35
C ILE A 344 1.83 8.29 20.33
N GLY A 345 2.72 8.38 21.32
CA GLY A 345 2.86 9.53 22.21
C GLY A 345 1.76 9.67 23.28
N ALA A 346 1.08 8.57 23.66
CA ALA A 346 0.17 8.62 24.81
C ALA A 346 0.93 8.71 26.11
N LYS A 347 0.37 9.43 27.10
CA LYS A 347 0.99 9.63 28.41
C LYS A 347 0.91 8.37 29.31
N GLY A 348 -0.05 7.48 29.06
CA GLY A 348 -0.28 6.25 29.80
C GLY A 348 -1.56 5.57 29.35
N MET A 349 -1.90 4.46 30.00
CA MET A 349 -3.11 3.67 29.72
C MET A 349 -3.74 3.23 31.04
N VAL A 350 -5.05 3.37 31.15
CA VAL A 350 -5.86 2.82 32.23
C VAL A 350 -6.58 1.59 31.71
N TYR A 351 -6.74 0.57 32.55
CA TYR A 351 -7.50 -0.63 32.21
C TYR A 351 -8.53 -0.96 33.29
N ALA A 352 -9.60 -1.64 32.87
CA ALA A 352 -10.58 -2.25 33.75
C ALA A 352 -10.92 -3.66 33.28
N ARG A 353 -10.91 -4.62 34.20
CA ARG A 353 -11.25 -6.03 33.96
C ARG A 353 -12.65 -6.33 34.42
N MET A 354 -13.36 -7.09 33.62
CA MET A 354 -14.66 -7.64 34.00
C MET A 354 -14.45 -9.02 34.61
N GLU A 355 -14.52 -9.10 35.93
CA GLU A 355 -14.36 -10.37 36.65
C GLU A 355 -15.54 -11.33 36.37
N PRO A 356 -15.35 -12.65 36.55
CA PRO A 356 -16.41 -13.63 36.31
C PRO A 356 -17.67 -13.43 37.14
N ASP A 357 -17.55 -12.86 38.34
CA ASP A 357 -18.67 -12.53 39.24
C ASP A 357 -19.39 -11.21 38.87
N GLY A 358 -18.95 -10.55 37.79
CA GLY A 358 -19.50 -9.29 37.32
C GLY A 358 -18.94 -8.05 38.01
N THR A 359 -18.00 -8.19 38.94
CA THR A 359 -17.28 -7.05 39.52
C THR A 359 -16.30 -6.46 38.52
N VAL A 360 -16.00 -5.17 38.67
CA VAL A 360 -15.06 -4.47 37.82
C VAL A 360 -13.82 -4.11 38.64
N LYS A 361 -12.65 -4.55 38.17
CA LYS A 361 -11.36 -4.18 38.75
C LYS A 361 -10.58 -3.29 37.81
N SER A 362 -10.21 -2.09 38.28
CA SER A 362 -9.45 -1.11 37.49
C SER A 362 -8.08 -0.85 38.09
N SER A 363 -7.14 -0.45 37.25
CA SER A 363 -5.84 0.08 37.70
C SER A 363 -5.96 1.38 38.53
N VAL A 364 -7.12 2.02 38.51
CA VAL A 364 -7.42 3.27 39.20
C VAL A 364 -8.65 3.18 40.12
N ASP A 365 -9.03 1.99 40.53
CA ASP A 365 -10.23 1.68 41.32
C ASP A 365 -10.31 2.48 42.64
N LYS A 366 -9.17 2.87 43.23
CA LYS A 366 -9.12 3.72 44.45
C LYS A 366 -9.80 5.10 44.29
N PHE A 367 -10.02 5.56 43.06
CA PHE A 367 -10.67 6.85 42.79
C PHE A 367 -12.17 6.69 42.46
N TYR A 368 -12.65 5.47 42.20
CA TYR A 368 -13.99 5.22 41.71
C TYR A 368 -14.77 4.28 42.63
N THR A 369 -16.03 4.58 42.83
CA THR A 369 -16.96 3.66 43.48
C THR A 369 -17.32 2.48 42.57
N GLN A 370 -17.80 1.38 43.16
CA GLN A 370 -18.30 0.26 42.35
C GLN A 370 -19.48 0.67 41.46
N GLU A 371 -20.29 1.62 41.89
CA GLU A 371 -21.37 2.18 41.08
C GLU A 371 -20.84 2.84 39.81
N THR A 372 -19.80 3.68 39.91
CA THR A 372 -19.15 4.32 38.76
C THR A 372 -18.49 3.28 37.85
N LEU A 373 -17.84 2.28 38.43
CA LEU A 373 -17.23 1.19 37.64
C LEU A 373 -18.30 0.32 36.91
N GLN A 374 -19.48 0.13 37.51
CA GLN A 374 -20.60 -0.54 36.81
C GLN A 374 -21.19 0.39 35.71
N ALA A 375 -21.20 1.70 35.91
CA ALA A 375 -21.57 2.65 34.83
C ALA A 375 -20.58 2.57 33.67
N LEU A 376 -19.28 2.48 33.93
CA LEU A 376 -18.25 2.24 32.92
C LEU A 376 -18.50 0.94 32.16
N ARG A 377 -18.75 -0.17 32.87
CA ARG A 377 -19.10 -1.46 32.25
C ARG A 377 -20.27 -1.34 31.30
N LYS A 378 -21.34 -0.66 31.74
CA LYS A 378 -22.56 -0.45 30.93
C LYS A 378 -22.27 0.43 29.70
N ALA A 379 -21.55 1.54 29.86
CA ALA A 379 -21.18 2.42 28.75
C ALA A 379 -20.36 1.69 27.68
N MET A 380 -19.46 0.82 28.12
CA MET A 380 -18.60 0.01 27.23
C MET A 380 -19.26 -1.26 26.70
N ASN A 381 -20.49 -1.57 27.09
CA ASN A 381 -21.17 -2.84 26.79
C ASN A 381 -20.27 -4.06 27.09
N ALA A 382 -19.60 -4.01 28.26
CA ALA A 382 -18.63 -5.02 28.64
C ALA A 382 -19.30 -6.14 29.46
N GLU A 383 -18.89 -7.38 29.17
CA GLU A 383 -19.37 -8.60 29.82
C GLU A 383 -18.28 -9.23 30.69
N PRO A 384 -18.62 -10.14 31.63
CA PRO A 384 -17.62 -10.90 32.37
C PRO A 384 -16.61 -11.56 31.41
N GLY A 385 -15.33 -11.41 31.68
CA GLY A 385 -14.24 -11.88 30.82
C GLY A 385 -13.69 -10.82 29.84
N ASP A 386 -14.29 -9.64 29.74
CA ASP A 386 -13.82 -8.56 28.88
C ASP A 386 -12.77 -7.65 29.55
N LEU A 387 -11.97 -7.00 28.74
CA LEU A 387 -10.97 -6.01 29.13
C LEU A 387 -11.28 -4.66 28.49
N ILE A 388 -11.46 -3.64 29.32
CA ILE A 388 -11.57 -2.23 28.86
C ILE A 388 -10.20 -1.59 28.94
N LEU A 389 -9.80 -0.90 27.87
CA LEU A 389 -8.57 -0.12 27.77
C LEU A 389 -8.94 1.34 27.49
N ILE A 390 -8.36 2.28 28.24
CA ILE A 390 -8.75 3.67 28.24
C ILE A 390 -7.52 4.55 28.05
N LEU A 391 -7.60 5.49 27.12
CA LEU A 391 -6.64 6.59 26.96
C LEU A 391 -7.31 7.94 27.23
N SER A 392 -6.52 8.91 27.64
CA SER A 392 -6.96 10.28 27.86
C SER A 392 -5.89 11.28 27.43
N GLY A 393 -6.30 12.45 27.03
CA GLY A 393 -5.39 13.51 26.60
C GLY A 393 -6.01 14.89 26.61
N ASP A 394 -5.18 15.88 26.33
CA ASP A 394 -5.51 17.30 26.23
C ASP A 394 -6.02 17.73 24.83
N ASP A 395 -5.97 16.83 23.86
CA ASP A 395 -6.49 16.98 22.51
C ASP A 395 -7.28 15.74 22.13
N ALA A 396 -8.54 15.93 21.74
CA ALA A 396 -9.45 14.83 21.40
C ALA A 396 -9.03 14.09 20.13
N MET A 397 -8.62 14.82 19.09
CA MET A 397 -8.24 14.21 17.82
C MET A 397 -6.95 13.40 17.95
N LYS A 398 -5.95 13.96 18.62
CA LYS A 398 -4.69 13.28 18.93
C LYS A 398 -4.93 12.01 19.76
N THR A 399 -5.78 12.10 20.79
CA THR A 399 -6.08 10.96 21.66
C THR A 399 -6.83 9.86 20.92
N ARG A 400 -7.76 10.22 20.02
CA ARG A 400 -8.43 9.24 19.14
C ARG A 400 -7.45 8.53 18.19
N LYS A 401 -6.48 9.25 17.60
CA LYS A 401 -5.41 8.63 16.80
C LYS A 401 -4.56 7.66 17.63
N GLN A 402 -4.21 8.02 18.87
CA GLN A 402 -3.49 7.12 19.79
C GLN A 402 -4.31 5.88 20.15
N LEU A 403 -5.61 6.04 20.37
CA LEU A 403 -6.53 4.95 20.67
C LEU A 403 -6.73 4.03 19.45
N CYS A 404 -6.64 4.57 18.23
CA CYS A 404 -6.62 3.78 17.00
C CYS A 404 -5.45 2.80 16.96
N GLU A 405 -4.24 3.26 17.29
CA GLU A 405 -3.06 2.39 17.33
C GLU A 405 -3.23 1.27 18.37
N LEU A 406 -3.77 1.59 19.54
CA LEU A 406 -4.07 0.59 20.58
C LEU A 406 -5.12 -0.42 20.09
N ARG A 407 -6.19 0.05 19.42
CA ARG A 407 -7.23 -0.80 18.84
C ARG A 407 -6.66 -1.78 17.80
N LEU A 408 -5.80 -1.28 16.90
CA LEU A 408 -5.17 -2.09 15.85
C LEU A 408 -4.21 -3.12 16.46
N GLU A 409 -3.48 -2.77 17.50
CA GLU A 409 -2.61 -3.70 18.23
C GLU A 409 -3.41 -4.77 18.95
N MET A 410 -4.51 -4.41 19.61
CA MET A 410 -5.41 -5.39 20.21
C MET A 410 -6.03 -6.32 19.17
N GLY A 411 -6.47 -5.78 18.03
CA GLY A 411 -6.97 -6.58 16.91
C GLY A 411 -5.93 -7.57 16.38
N ARG A 412 -4.65 -7.19 16.35
CA ARG A 412 -3.53 -8.07 15.99
C ARG A 412 -3.33 -9.17 17.02
N GLN A 413 -3.24 -8.82 18.31
CA GLN A 413 -2.99 -9.77 19.40
C GLN A 413 -4.12 -10.80 19.55
N LEU A 414 -5.36 -10.39 19.32
CA LEU A 414 -6.54 -11.24 19.40
C LEU A 414 -6.83 -12.00 18.08
N GLY A 415 -5.99 -11.85 17.03
CA GLY A 415 -6.19 -12.54 15.76
C GLY A 415 -7.41 -12.05 14.95
N LEU A 416 -7.93 -10.84 15.23
CA LEU A 416 -9.12 -10.29 14.59
C LEU A 416 -8.85 -9.69 13.20
N ARG A 417 -7.57 -9.44 12.88
CA ARG A 417 -7.12 -8.88 11.60
C ARG A 417 -6.74 -9.97 10.61
N ASP A 418 -7.68 -10.86 10.35
CA ASP A 418 -7.53 -11.96 9.40
C ASP A 418 -7.25 -11.41 7.98
N LYS A 419 -6.14 -11.82 7.36
CA LYS A 419 -5.72 -11.36 6.03
C LYS A 419 -6.58 -11.93 4.89
N ASP A 420 -7.30 -13.01 5.14
CA ASP A 420 -8.20 -13.64 4.15
C ASP A 420 -9.63 -13.11 4.22
N LYS A 421 -9.93 -12.24 5.18
CA LYS A 421 -11.20 -11.51 5.29
C LYS A 421 -11.04 -10.09 4.78
N PHE A 422 -12.00 -9.66 3.97
CA PHE A 422 -12.01 -8.32 3.39
C PHE A 422 -13.24 -7.55 3.85
N SER A 423 -13.02 -6.37 4.39
CA SER A 423 -14.05 -5.39 4.73
C SER A 423 -13.77 -4.12 3.94
N CYS A 424 -14.68 -3.80 3.02
CA CYS A 424 -14.59 -2.66 2.12
C CYS A 424 -15.61 -1.62 2.54
N LEU A 425 -15.21 -0.34 2.49
CA LEU A 425 -16.12 0.79 2.72
C LEU A 425 -15.63 2.03 1.96
N TRP A 426 -16.52 3.00 1.83
CA TRP A 426 -16.19 4.34 1.40
C TRP A 426 -16.20 5.27 2.62
N VAL A 427 -15.17 6.09 2.76
CA VAL A 427 -15.18 7.24 3.65
C VAL A 427 -15.50 8.47 2.83
N VAL A 428 -16.47 9.26 3.28
CA VAL A 428 -17.01 10.42 2.57
C VAL A 428 -17.14 11.62 3.50
N ASP A 429 -17.55 12.77 2.98
CA ASP A 429 -17.80 13.98 3.75
C ASP A 429 -16.60 14.45 4.58
N PHE A 430 -15.42 14.43 3.94
CA PHE A 430 -14.19 14.94 4.53
C PHE A 430 -14.31 16.44 4.84
N PRO A 431 -13.59 16.98 5.85
CA PRO A 431 -13.39 18.41 5.94
C PRO A 431 -12.74 18.96 4.67
N MET A 432 -13.16 20.11 4.22
CA MET A 432 -12.57 20.79 3.06
C MET A 432 -11.18 21.31 3.39
N PHE A 433 -11.02 21.81 4.59
CA PHE A 433 -9.81 22.44 5.08
C PHE A 433 -9.33 21.81 6.39
N GLU A 434 -8.03 21.90 6.62
CA GLU A 434 -7.39 21.67 7.91
C GLU A 434 -6.53 22.87 8.31
N TRP A 435 -6.40 23.10 9.61
CA TRP A 435 -5.54 24.15 10.12
C TRP A 435 -4.09 23.67 10.17
N SER A 436 -3.18 24.43 9.61
CA SER A 436 -1.74 24.20 9.72
C SER A 436 -1.16 25.10 10.81
N ASP A 437 -0.65 24.47 11.89
CA ASP A 437 0.07 25.20 12.95
C ASP A 437 1.42 25.74 12.45
N GLU A 438 2.04 25.10 11.47
CA GLU A 438 3.29 25.54 10.87
C GLU A 438 3.11 26.78 9.99
N GLU A 439 2.10 26.71 9.11
CA GLU A 439 1.77 27.78 8.15
C GLU A 439 0.85 28.86 8.74
N GLN A 440 0.25 28.63 9.91
CA GLN A 440 -0.73 29.51 10.59
C GLN A 440 -1.90 29.92 9.67
N ARG A 441 -2.39 28.97 8.85
CA ARG A 441 -3.49 29.18 7.92
C ARG A 441 -4.26 27.90 7.63
N LEU A 442 -5.41 28.04 6.98
CA LEU A 442 -6.14 26.90 6.42
C LEU A 442 -5.39 26.33 5.21
N MET A 443 -5.28 25.00 5.16
CA MET A 443 -4.76 24.23 4.05
C MET A 443 -5.88 23.36 3.49
N ALA A 444 -5.84 23.07 2.19
CA ALA A 444 -6.75 22.07 1.62
C ALA A 444 -6.43 20.69 2.17
N MET A 445 -7.43 19.96 2.65
CA MET A 445 -7.21 18.61 3.17
C MET A 445 -6.82 17.62 2.07
N HIS A 446 -7.32 17.80 0.84
CA HIS A 446 -6.96 17.02 -0.34
C HIS A 446 -6.12 17.87 -1.31
N HIS A 447 -6.77 18.66 -2.14
CA HIS A 447 -6.11 19.59 -3.08
C HIS A 447 -7.02 20.79 -3.40
N PRO A 448 -6.47 21.91 -3.93
CA PRO A 448 -7.23 23.14 -4.13
C PRO A 448 -8.37 23.05 -5.15
N PHE A 449 -8.43 21.99 -5.94
CA PHE A 449 -9.43 21.79 -7.01
C PHE A 449 -10.63 20.95 -6.56
N THR A 450 -10.65 20.50 -5.30
CA THR A 450 -11.76 19.73 -4.73
C THR A 450 -12.99 20.63 -4.59
N HIS A 451 -14.16 20.12 -5.04
CA HIS A 451 -15.43 20.81 -4.89
C HIS A 451 -15.93 20.71 -3.45
N PRO A 452 -16.39 21.79 -2.82
CA PRO A 452 -17.14 21.70 -1.58
C PRO A 452 -18.49 21.02 -1.81
N LYS A 453 -19.11 20.46 -0.77
CA LYS A 453 -20.51 20.03 -0.88
C LYS A 453 -21.39 21.24 -1.25
N ASP A 454 -22.36 21.07 -2.16
CA ASP A 454 -23.22 22.15 -2.64
C ASP A 454 -23.95 22.88 -1.49
N GLU A 455 -24.44 22.12 -0.52
CA GLU A 455 -25.11 22.64 0.67
C GLU A 455 -24.19 23.44 1.60
N ASP A 456 -22.88 23.29 1.50
CA ASP A 456 -21.90 23.96 2.35
C ASP A 456 -21.24 25.18 1.67
N ILE A 457 -21.51 25.47 0.39
CA ILE A 457 -20.86 26.56 -0.36
C ILE A 457 -21.04 27.91 0.35
N ALA A 458 -22.21 28.16 0.92
CA ALA A 458 -22.47 29.41 1.64
C ALA A 458 -21.60 29.56 2.91
N LEU A 459 -21.10 28.47 3.49
CA LEU A 459 -20.23 28.50 4.66
C LEU A 459 -18.80 28.97 4.32
N LEU A 460 -18.41 28.98 3.05
CA LEU A 460 -17.10 29.52 2.63
C LEU A 460 -16.89 30.97 3.03
N ASP A 461 -17.98 31.75 3.14
CA ASP A 461 -17.95 33.16 3.55
C ASP A 461 -18.06 33.37 5.06
N THR A 462 -18.57 32.40 5.81
CA THR A 462 -18.94 32.59 7.23
C THR A 462 -18.16 31.69 8.17
N ASP A 463 -17.95 30.42 7.82
CA ASP A 463 -17.22 29.43 8.59
C ASP A 463 -16.54 28.40 7.67
N PRO A 464 -15.44 28.76 7.01
CA PRO A 464 -14.75 27.86 6.08
C PRO A 464 -14.30 26.53 6.74
N ALA A 465 -14.03 26.53 8.05
CA ALA A 465 -13.60 25.34 8.77
C ALA A 465 -14.69 24.26 8.87
N ALA A 466 -15.97 24.64 8.75
CA ALA A 466 -17.10 23.72 8.78
C ALA A 466 -17.46 23.14 7.40
N VAL A 467 -16.87 23.65 6.32
CA VAL A 467 -17.15 23.19 4.95
C VAL A 467 -16.68 21.76 4.73
N ARG A 468 -17.55 20.93 4.18
CA ARG A 468 -17.21 19.56 3.78
C ARG A 468 -16.81 19.51 2.30
N ALA A 469 -15.84 18.67 2.00
CA ALA A 469 -15.41 18.36 0.64
C ALA A 469 -16.33 17.31 -0.01
N ASP A 470 -16.59 17.43 -1.29
CA ASP A 470 -17.17 16.36 -2.09
C ASP A 470 -16.09 15.36 -2.52
N ALA A 471 -15.50 14.74 -1.50
CA ALA A 471 -14.39 13.79 -1.60
C ALA A 471 -14.80 12.43 -1.04
N TYR A 472 -14.11 11.40 -1.51
CA TYR A 472 -14.38 10.00 -1.19
C TYR A 472 -13.12 9.15 -1.29
N ASP A 473 -12.90 8.31 -0.26
CA ASP A 473 -11.80 7.34 -0.22
C ASP A 473 -12.35 5.93 -0.10
N MET A 474 -11.85 5.00 -0.92
CA MET A 474 -12.10 3.58 -0.74
C MET A 474 -11.10 3.00 0.25
N VAL A 475 -11.63 2.39 1.29
CA VAL A 475 -10.86 1.75 2.35
C VAL A 475 -11.14 0.25 2.36
N ILE A 476 -10.07 -0.55 2.36
CA ILE A 476 -10.15 -2.01 2.49
C ILE A 476 -9.23 -2.44 3.61
N ASN A 477 -9.77 -3.11 4.63
CA ASN A 477 -9.01 -3.65 5.76
C ASN A 477 -8.13 -2.61 6.50
N GLY A 478 -8.58 -1.37 6.59
CA GLY A 478 -7.81 -0.31 7.24
C GLY A 478 -6.73 0.32 6.35
N VAL A 479 -6.77 0.05 5.06
CA VAL A 479 -5.87 0.63 4.05
C VAL A 479 -6.71 1.45 3.08
N GLU A 480 -6.40 2.73 2.93
CA GLU A 480 -6.88 3.56 1.83
C GLU A 480 -6.25 3.05 0.54
N VAL A 481 -7.05 2.41 -0.30
CA VAL A 481 -6.58 1.85 -1.58
C VAL A 481 -6.69 2.85 -2.72
N GLY A 482 -7.41 3.92 -2.52
CA GLY A 482 -7.51 5.05 -3.43
C GLY A 482 -8.57 6.03 -3.00
N GLY A 483 -8.49 7.23 -3.51
CA GLY A 483 -9.40 8.32 -3.21
C GLY A 483 -9.49 9.33 -4.34
N GLY A 484 -10.47 10.21 -4.22
CA GLY A 484 -10.73 11.24 -5.18
C GLY A 484 -11.79 12.22 -4.73
N SER A 485 -12.21 13.08 -5.65
CA SER A 485 -13.25 14.08 -5.39
C SER A 485 -13.96 14.49 -6.68
N ILE A 486 -15.08 15.16 -6.53
CA ILE A 486 -15.63 16.03 -7.55
C ILE A 486 -14.76 17.29 -7.61
N ARG A 487 -14.55 17.84 -8.82
CA ARG A 487 -13.66 18.98 -9.03
C ARG A 487 -14.46 20.28 -9.20
N ILE A 488 -13.87 21.37 -8.76
CA ILE A 488 -14.37 22.69 -9.11
C ILE A 488 -14.17 22.89 -10.61
N HIS A 489 -15.22 23.27 -11.31
CA HIS A 489 -15.18 23.62 -12.74
C HIS A 489 -15.63 25.07 -12.97
N ASP A 490 -16.16 25.73 -11.94
CA ASP A 490 -16.54 27.12 -11.94
C ASP A 490 -15.35 28.02 -11.54
N SER A 491 -15.08 29.05 -12.35
CA SER A 491 -13.91 29.93 -12.16
C SER A 491 -14.03 30.84 -10.95
N GLU A 492 -15.25 31.25 -10.58
CA GLU A 492 -15.50 32.16 -9.44
C GLU A 492 -15.31 31.38 -8.13
N LEU A 493 -15.88 30.17 -8.06
CA LEU A 493 -15.69 29.27 -6.92
C LEU A 493 -14.21 28.91 -6.75
N GLN A 494 -13.49 28.62 -7.86
CA GLN A 494 -12.06 28.31 -7.79
C GLN A 494 -11.22 29.50 -7.27
N ALA A 495 -11.54 30.71 -7.70
CA ALA A 495 -10.88 31.92 -7.21
C ALA A 495 -11.11 32.12 -5.71
N LYS A 496 -12.34 31.87 -5.24
CA LYS A 496 -12.71 31.94 -3.82
C LYS A 496 -11.93 30.92 -2.99
N MET A 497 -11.77 29.70 -3.50
CA MET A 497 -10.99 28.65 -2.84
C MET A 497 -9.53 29.06 -2.69
N PHE A 498 -8.92 29.63 -3.72
CA PHE A 498 -7.53 30.12 -3.65
C PHE A 498 -7.38 31.26 -2.64
N GLU A 499 -8.35 32.18 -2.57
CA GLU A 499 -8.37 33.27 -1.57
C GLU A 499 -8.36 32.69 -0.13
N ILE A 500 -9.23 31.72 0.18
CA ILE A 500 -9.30 31.07 1.51
C ILE A 500 -7.99 30.36 1.85
N LEU A 501 -7.34 29.74 0.86
CA LEU A 501 -6.05 29.08 1.01
C LEU A 501 -4.87 30.06 1.08
N GLY A 502 -5.11 31.37 1.02
CA GLY A 502 -4.09 32.42 1.16
C GLY A 502 -3.27 32.68 -0.10
N PHE A 503 -3.76 32.26 -1.28
CA PHE A 503 -3.14 32.64 -2.55
C PHE A 503 -3.57 34.06 -2.93
N THR A 504 -2.61 34.89 -3.35
CA THR A 504 -2.96 36.12 -4.08
C THR A 504 -3.38 35.77 -5.52
N PRO A 505 -4.20 36.59 -6.18
CA PRO A 505 -4.56 36.35 -7.58
C PRO A 505 -3.36 36.14 -8.50
N GLU A 506 -2.27 36.88 -8.27
CA GLU A 506 -1.03 36.78 -9.05
C GLU A 506 -0.35 35.42 -8.86
N LYS A 507 -0.24 34.95 -7.61
CA LYS A 507 0.32 33.63 -7.30
C LYS A 507 -0.52 32.50 -7.84
N ALA A 508 -1.85 32.59 -7.71
CA ALA A 508 -2.76 31.62 -8.27
C ALA A 508 -2.64 31.55 -9.80
N GLN A 509 -2.54 32.72 -10.45
CA GLN A 509 -2.31 32.79 -11.90
C GLN A 509 -0.93 32.26 -12.33
N GLU A 510 0.12 32.51 -11.56
CA GLU A 510 1.46 31.98 -11.83
C GLU A 510 1.51 30.47 -11.76
N GLN A 511 0.90 29.86 -10.73
CA GLN A 511 1.00 28.42 -10.47
C GLN A 511 -0.06 27.61 -11.23
N PHE A 512 -1.29 28.12 -11.34
CA PHE A 512 -2.43 27.38 -11.88
C PHE A 512 -3.13 28.10 -13.05
N GLY A 513 -2.52 29.17 -13.56
CA GLY A 513 -3.11 29.99 -14.61
C GLY A 513 -3.45 29.22 -15.88
N PHE A 514 -2.67 28.21 -16.23
CA PHE A 514 -2.95 27.36 -17.37
C PHE A 514 -4.29 26.59 -17.21
N LEU A 515 -4.58 26.07 -16.02
CA LEU A 515 -5.85 25.37 -15.73
C LEU A 515 -7.01 26.37 -15.59
N MET A 516 -6.82 27.45 -14.84
CA MET A 516 -7.83 28.50 -14.70
C MET A 516 -8.22 29.13 -16.04
N ASN A 517 -7.25 29.32 -16.94
CA ASN A 517 -7.52 29.82 -18.29
C ASN A 517 -8.26 28.79 -19.15
N ALA A 518 -7.94 27.49 -19.02
CA ALA A 518 -8.67 26.45 -19.71
C ALA A 518 -10.14 26.39 -19.32
N PHE A 519 -10.46 26.59 -18.05
CA PHE A 519 -11.86 26.60 -17.55
C PHE A 519 -12.72 27.70 -18.19
N LYS A 520 -12.10 28.82 -18.60
CA LYS A 520 -12.83 29.90 -19.32
C LYS A 520 -13.38 29.47 -20.69
N PHE A 521 -12.90 28.34 -21.23
CA PHE A 521 -13.37 27.79 -22.49
C PHE A 521 -14.42 26.69 -22.33
N GLY A 522 -15.04 26.58 -21.16
CA GLY A 522 -16.14 25.65 -20.91
C GLY A 522 -15.68 24.30 -20.33
N ALA A 523 -15.23 24.31 -19.08
CA ALA A 523 -14.96 23.06 -18.37
C ALA A 523 -16.27 22.35 -18.01
N PRO A 524 -16.44 21.04 -18.33
CA PRO A 524 -17.59 20.29 -17.86
C PRO A 524 -17.49 20.02 -16.36
N PRO A 525 -18.60 19.75 -15.65
CA PRO A 525 -18.56 19.09 -14.36
C PRO A 525 -17.78 17.80 -14.47
N HIS A 526 -16.82 17.55 -13.59
CA HIS A 526 -15.98 16.36 -13.66
C HIS A 526 -15.50 15.92 -12.28
N GLY A 527 -15.10 14.66 -12.19
CA GLY A 527 -14.57 14.06 -10.99
C GLY A 527 -13.75 12.83 -11.31
N GLY A 528 -13.00 12.38 -10.37
CA GLY A 528 -12.13 11.23 -10.58
C GLY A 528 -11.60 10.63 -9.31
N LEU A 529 -10.77 9.60 -9.50
CA LEU A 529 -10.20 8.83 -8.42
C LEU A 529 -8.84 8.29 -8.87
N ALA A 530 -7.93 8.15 -7.92
CA ALA A 530 -6.67 7.47 -8.13
C ALA A 530 -6.52 6.30 -7.15
N TYR A 531 -6.30 5.09 -7.67
CA TYR A 531 -5.96 3.93 -6.85
C TYR A 531 -4.45 3.72 -6.78
N GLY A 532 -3.93 3.44 -5.61
CA GLY A 532 -2.55 3.00 -5.43
C GLY A 532 -2.38 1.55 -5.87
N LEU A 533 -1.88 1.30 -7.08
CA LEU A 533 -1.69 -0.06 -7.60
C LEU A 533 -0.83 -0.92 -6.67
N ASP A 534 0.23 -0.35 -6.10
CA ASP A 534 1.13 -1.06 -5.18
C ASP A 534 0.38 -1.52 -3.91
N ARG A 535 -0.51 -0.69 -3.37
CA ARG A 535 -1.36 -1.02 -2.21
C ARG A 535 -2.36 -2.13 -2.52
N TRP A 536 -3.00 -2.07 -3.69
CA TRP A 536 -3.91 -3.13 -4.14
C TRP A 536 -3.21 -4.47 -4.27
N VAL A 537 -2.03 -4.49 -4.91
CA VAL A 537 -1.25 -5.73 -5.08
C VAL A 537 -0.80 -6.28 -3.73
N SER A 538 -0.28 -5.43 -2.83
CA SER A 538 0.16 -5.87 -1.50
C SER A 538 -0.99 -6.43 -0.67
N LEU A 539 -2.15 -5.79 -0.72
CA LEU A 539 -3.36 -6.24 -0.04
C LEU A 539 -3.81 -7.63 -0.53
N PHE A 540 -3.86 -7.83 -1.85
CA PHE A 540 -4.26 -9.10 -2.46
C PHE A 540 -3.23 -10.22 -2.25
N ALA A 541 -1.96 -9.89 -2.15
CA ALA A 541 -0.89 -10.82 -1.84
C ALA A 541 -0.71 -11.08 -0.33
N GLY A 542 -1.43 -10.34 0.54
CA GLY A 542 -1.29 -10.45 2.00
C GLY A 542 0.04 -9.96 2.55
N LEU A 543 0.69 -8.99 1.87
CA LEU A 543 2.00 -8.44 2.22
C LEU A 543 1.87 -7.31 3.26
N ASP A 544 2.89 -7.17 4.08
CA ASP A 544 2.99 -6.09 5.07
C ASP A 544 3.73 -4.85 4.51
N SER A 545 4.34 -4.97 3.32
CA SER A 545 5.06 -3.88 2.64
C SER A 545 4.82 -3.91 1.14
N ILE A 546 4.66 -2.74 0.53
CA ILE A 546 4.54 -2.59 -0.93
C ILE A 546 5.84 -2.89 -1.67
N ARG A 547 7.00 -2.90 -0.99
CA ARG A 547 8.31 -3.20 -1.60
C ARG A 547 8.37 -4.58 -2.26
N ASP A 548 7.67 -5.56 -1.70
CA ASP A 548 7.67 -6.93 -2.22
C ASP A 548 6.80 -7.10 -3.49
N CYS A 549 5.99 -6.11 -3.84
CA CYS A 549 5.24 -6.08 -5.11
C CYS A 549 5.82 -5.10 -6.15
N ILE A 550 6.98 -4.50 -5.88
CA ILE A 550 7.73 -3.64 -6.78
C ILE A 550 9.01 -4.35 -7.20
N ALA A 551 9.31 -4.38 -8.50
CA ALA A 551 10.47 -5.11 -9.00
C ALA A 551 11.78 -4.58 -8.41
N PHE A 552 11.98 -3.26 -8.42
CA PHE A 552 13.18 -2.58 -7.92
C PHE A 552 12.79 -1.42 -6.98
N PRO A 553 12.44 -1.73 -5.71
CA PRO A 553 12.04 -0.70 -4.74
C PRO A 553 13.26 0.03 -4.17
N LYS A 554 13.03 1.22 -3.59
CA LYS A 554 14.00 1.91 -2.75
C LYS A 554 13.97 1.35 -1.32
N ASN A 555 15.10 1.40 -0.61
CA ASN A 555 15.17 1.05 0.81
C ASN A 555 14.56 2.15 1.70
N ASN A 556 14.59 1.98 3.03
CA ASN A 556 14.05 2.94 3.99
C ASN A 556 14.73 4.32 3.96
N SER A 557 15.93 4.42 3.39
CA SER A 557 16.67 5.67 3.22
C SER A 557 16.45 6.30 1.83
N GLY A 558 15.49 5.80 1.05
CA GLY A 558 15.21 6.29 -0.31
C GLY A 558 16.26 5.90 -1.36
N ARG A 559 17.14 4.95 -1.05
CA ARG A 559 18.21 4.54 -1.97
C ARG A 559 17.88 3.25 -2.72
N ASP A 560 18.26 3.21 -3.98
CA ASP A 560 18.44 1.98 -4.73
C ASP A 560 19.87 1.47 -4.48
N VAL A 561 20.00 0.47 -3.63
CA VAL A 561 21.32 -0.07 -3.23
C VAL A 561 21.92 -1.02 -4.27
N MET A 562 21.15 -1.43 -5.28
CA MET A 562 21.63 -2.24 -6.40
C MET A 562 22.25 -1.35 -7.48
N LEU A 563 21.62 -0.22 -7.82
CA LEU A 563 22.09 0.73 -8.83
C LEU A 563 22.93 1.86 -8.24
N ASP A 564 23.09 1.88 -6.92
CA ASP A 564 23.74 2.95 -6.16
C ASP A 564 23.17 4.36 -6.46
N ALA A 565 21.84 4.45 -6.52
CA ALA A 565 21.13 5.71 -6.78
C ALA A 565 20.43 6.22 -5.48
N PRO A 566 20.41 7.55 -5.21
CA PRO A 566 21.06 8.61 -5.98
C PRO A 566 22.58 8.58 -5.89
N ALA A 567 23.25 9.05 -6.93
CA ALA A 567 24.71 9.12 -7.03
C ALA A 567 25.16 10.56 -7.39
N PRO A 568 26.39 10.96 -7.05
CA PRO A 568 26.93 12.26 -7.46
C PRO A 568 27.07 12.32 -8.98
N LEU A 569 26.90 13.52 -9.53
CA LEU A 569 27.21 13.84 -10.92
C LEU A 569 28.68 14.21 -11.06
N ASP A 570 29.25 13.96 -12.22
CA ASP A 570 30.59 14.46 -12.55
C ASP A 570 30.58 15.99 -12.79
N GLN A 571 31.77 16.64 -12.64
CA GLN A 571 31.87 18.09 -12.75
C GLN A 571 31.46 18.59 -14.13
N LYS A 572 31.76 17.84 -15.20
CA LYS A 572 31.39 18.22 -16.56
C LYS A 572 29.88 18.30 -16.74
N GLN A 573 29.12 17.33 -16.16
CA GLN A 573 27.67 17.38 -16.20
C GLN A 573 27.12 18.57 -15.39
N LEU A 574 27.68 18.85 -14.22
CA LEU A 574 27.31 20.03 -13.43
C LEU A 574 27.55 21.34 -14.20
N ASP A 575 28.70 21.47 -14.86
CA ASP A 575 29.04 22.63 -15.67
C ASP A 575 28.09 22.80 -16.86
N GLU A 576 27.77 21.70 -17.57
CA GLU A 576 26.79 21.70 -18.68
C GLU A 576 25.37 22.08 -18.22
N LEU A 577 25.01 21.77 -16.99
CA LEU A 577 23.71 22.12 -16.37
C LEU A 577 23.74 23.51 -15.70
N THR A 578 24.90 24.15 -15.61
CA THR A 578 25.09 25.43 -14.89
C THR A 578 24.71 25.28 -13.41
N LEU A 579 25.09 24.18 -12.77
CA LEU A 579 24.81 23.86 -11.38
C LEU A 579 26.07 23.80 -10.53
N ALA A 580 25.96 24.21 -9.28
CA ALA A 580 26.98 24.03 -8.26
C ALA A 580 26.40 23.35 -7.03
N ILE A 581 27.16 22.40 -6.46
CA ILE A 581 26.80 21.76 -5.18
C ILE A 581 27.35 22.64 -4.07
N VAL A 582 26.47 23.15 -3.21
CA VAL A 582 26.84 23.86 -1.98
C VAL A 582 26.66 22.86 -0.82
N GLU A 583 27.76 22.55 -0.14
CA GLU A 583 27.68 21.71 1.05
C GLU A 583 26.94 22.49 2.15
N PRO A 584 25.95 21.85 2.82
CA PRO A 584 25.29 22.49 3.96
C PRO A 584 26.32 22.76 5.06
N GLU A 585 26.29 23.94 5.66
CA GLU A 585 27.08 24.24 6.86
C GLU A 585 26.79 23.15 7.91
N LYS A 586 27.84 22.50 8.39
CA LYS A 586 27.70 21.53 9.48
C LYS A 586 27.16 22.26 10.70
N LYS A 587 25.87 22.04 10.99
CA LYS A 587 25.24 22.54 12.23
C LYS A 587 25.75 21.77 13.45
#